data_f64ed664a8df9fcc8b97b2fca8e1dcc6
#
_entry.id   f64ed664a8df9fcc8b97b2fca8e1dcc6
#
_cell.length_a   1.000
_cell.length_b   1.000
_cell.length_c   1.000
_cell.angle_alpha   90.00
_cell.angle_beta   90.00
_cell.angle_gamma   90.00
#
_symmetry.space_group_name_H-M   'P 1'
#
loop_
_entity.id
_entity.type
_entity.pdbx_description
1 polymer ?
#
loop_
_entity_poly.entity_id
_entity_poly.type
_entity_poly.pdbx_seq_one_letter_code
_entity_poly.pdbx_strand_id
1 'polypeptide(L)'
;MEYRDFMTDAATVFNNRNPKYGDMRVGMERVAQLSTLLTGLHLTAHDVALVLHAVKLSRLGNDRANPDHYVDGINYLAFAGELITEQPSYDPQMPTAKSLEEEMAEIAEMAAKLSPHKTQNDG
;
A
#
# COMPACT_ATOMS: atom_id res chain seq x y z
N MET A 1 5.52 2.69 -27.85
CA MET A 1 4.57 3.54 -27.08
C MET A 1 5.32 4.71 -26.47
N GLU A 2 4.76 5.88 -26.63
CA GLU A 2 5.28 7.07 -25.94
C GLU A 2 4.76 7.11 -24.50
N TYR A 3 5.41 7.92 -23.66
CA TYR A 3 5.00 7.99 -22.25
C TYR A 3 3.54 8.36 -22.06
N ARG A 4 2.99 9.20 -22.92
CA ARG A 4 1.59 9.62 -22.87
C ARG A 4 0.63 8.46 -23.14
N ASP A 5 1.04 7.52 -23.97
CA ASP A 5 0.23 6.35 -24.31
C ASP A 5 0.03 5.47 -23.07
N PHE A 6 1.07 5.32 -22.26
CA PHE A 6 0.97 4.57 -21.01
C PHE A 6 -0.05 5.19 -20.07
N MET A 7 -0.04 6.51 -19.95
CA MET A 7 -0.98 7.22 -19.08
C MET A 7 -2.41 7.10 -19.59
N THR A 8 -2.61 7.24 -20.88
CA THR A 8 -3.92 7.10 -21.52
C THR A 8 -4.45 5.68 -21.39
N ASP A 9 -3.60 4.70 -21.64
CA ASP A 9 -3.98 3.29 -21.52
C ASP A 9 -4.34 2.94 -20.08
N ALA A 10 -3.58 3.45 -19.11
CA ALA A 10 -3.87 3.22 -17.70
C ALA A 10 -5.26 3.72 -17.34
N ALA A 11 -5.61 4.94 -17.72
CA ALA A 11 -6.93 5.50 -17.46
C ALA A 11 -8.04 4.69 -18.17
N THR A 12 -7.80 4.29 -19.40
CA THR A 12 -8.77 3.54 -20.19
C THR A 12 -9.03 2.16 -19.61
N VAL A 13 -7.98 1.44 -19.26
CA VAL A 13 -8.10 0.09 -18.67
C VAL A 13 -8.91 0.15 -17.39
N PHE A 14 -8.61 1.10 -16.53
CA PHE A 14 -9.32 1.25 -15.27
C PHE A 14 -10.80 1.57 -15.49
N ASN A 15 -11.11 2.52 -16.37
CA ASN A 15 -12.50 2.89 -16.66
C ASN A 15 -13.30 1.72 -17.24
N ASN A 16 -12.68 0.88 -18.04
CA ASN A 16 -13.34 -0.29 -18.62
C ASN A 16 -13.58 -1.39 -17.57
N ARG A 17 -12.69 -1.53 -16.60
CA ARG A 17 -12.80 -2.54 -15.57
C ARG A 17 -13.70 -2.14 -14.41
N ASN A 18 -13.79 -0.84 -14.12
CA ASN A 18 -14.47 -0.36 -12.94
C ASN A 18 -15.93 -0.86 -12.80
N PRO A 19 -16.77 -0.82 -13.83
CA PRO A 19 -18.14 -1.34 -13.70
C PRO A 19 -18.20 -2.82 -13.35
N LYS A 20 -17.20 -3.60 -13.76
CA LYS A 20 -17.16 -5.04 -13.56
C LYS A 20 -16.63 -5.42 -12.16
N TYR A 21 -15.66 -4.69 -11.67
CA TYR A 21 -14.98 -5.02 -10.42
C TYR A 21 -15.40 -4.15 -9.24
N GLY A 22 -16.29 -3.19 -9.47
CA GLY A 22 -16.80 -2.31 -8.43
C GLY A 22 -15.86 -1.15 -8.13
N ASP A 23 -16.14 -0.49 -7.02
CA ASP A 23 -15.37 0.68 -6.61
C ASP A 23 -13.99 0.26 -6.11
N MET A 24 -12.97 0.93 -6.60
CA MET A 24 -11.58 0.68 -6.24
C MET A 24 -11.37 0.78 -4.72
N ARG A 25 -11.96 1.79 -4.07
CA ARG A 25 -11.79 2.00 -2.63
C ARG A 25 -12.33 0.83 -1.82
N VAL A 26 -13.53 0.39 -2.19
CA VAL A 26 -14.17 -0.74 -1.49
C VAL A 26 -13.32 -1.99 -1.63
N GLY A 27 -12.82 -2.25 -2.84
CA GLY A 27 -11.96 -3.40 -3.10
C GLY A 27 -10.67 -3.34 -2.29
N MET A 28 -9.99 -2.19 -2.30
CA MET A 28 -8.73 -2.03 -1.57
C MET A 28 -8.92 -2.13 -0.06
N GLU A 29 -10.03 -1.60 0.46
CA GLU A 29 -10.33 -1.71 1.89
C GLU A 29 -10.63 -3.15 2.31
N ARG A 30 -11.32 -3.91 1.48
CA ARG A 30 -11.55 -5.34 1.75
C ARG A 30 -10.24 -6.10 1.80
N VAL A 31 -9.37 -5.86 0.84
CA VAL A 31 -8.06 -6.51 0.80
C VAL A 31 -7.24 -6.10 2.02
N ALA A 32 -7.30 -4.83 2.41
CA ALA A 32 -6.59 -4.36 3.60
C ALA A 32 -7.06 -5.06 4.86
N GLN A 33 -8.38 -5.22 5.04
CA GLN A 33 -8.94 -5.93 6.18
C GLN A 33 -8.52 -7.39 6.20
N LEU A 34 -8.64 -8.07 5.07
CA LEU A 34 -8.24 -9.46 4.96
C LEU A 34 -6.74 -9.64 5.19
N SER A 35 -5.93 -8.76 4.62
CA SER A 35 -4.48 -8.79 4.78
C SER A 35 -4.07 -8.55 6.23
N THR A 36 -4.75 -7.65 6.92
CA THR A 36 -4.52 -7.39 8.33
C THR A 36 -4.80 -8.65 9.17
N LEU A 37 -5.90 -9.33 8.87
CA LEU A 37 -6.25 -10.58 9.56
C LEU A 37 -5.24 -11.69 9.28
N LEU A 38 -4.81 -11.82 8.04
CA LEU A 38 -3.93 -12.91 7.63
C LEU A 38 -2.49 -12.72 8.11
N THR A 39 -2.02 -11.48 8.16
CA THR A 39 -0.62 -11.19 8.47
C THR A 39 -0.40 -10.78 9.93
N GLY A 40 -1.45 -10.33 10.60
CA GLY A 40 -1.33 -9.71 11.91
C GLY A 40 -0.77 -8.30 11.89
N LEU A 41 -0.50 -7.75 10.70
CA LEU A 41 0.01 -6.38 10.53
C LEU A 41 -1.15 -5.47 10.13
N HIS A 42 -1.19 -4.27 10.71
CA HIS A 42 -2.20 -3.31 10.30
C HIS A 42 -1.86 -2.74 8.93
N LEU A 43 -2.62 -3.15 7.93
CA LEU A 43 -2.47 -2.69 6.56
C LEU A 43 -3.68 -1.85 6.15
N THR A 44 -3.41 -0.70 5.57
CA THR A 44 -4.45 0.19 5.06
C THR A 44 -4.69 -0.06 3.57
N ALA A 45 -5.78 0.49 3.04
CA ALA A 45 -6.03 0.43 1.59
C ALA A 45 -4.88 1.06 0.79
N HIS A 46 -4.31 2.15 1.30
CA HIS A 46 -3.13 2.78 0.70
C HIS A 46 -1.94 1.81 0.64
N ASP A 47 -1.69 1.10 1.73
CA ASP A 47 -0.60 0.11 1.78
C ASP A 47 -0.81 -1.00 0.75
N VAL A 48 -2.06 -1.47 0.62
CA VAL A 48 -2.41 -2.50 -0.37
C VAL A 48 -2.10 -2.03 -1.78
N ALA A 49 -2.49 -0.81 -2.12
CA ALA A 49 -2.22 -0.26 -3.45
C ALA A 49 -0.72 -0.18 -3.72
N LEU A 50 0.09 0.22 -2.73
CA LEU A 50 1.54 0.24 -2.87
C LEU A 50 2.13 -1.15 -3.06
N VAL A 51 1.62 -2.15 -2.33
CA VAL A 51 2.06 -3.54 -2.50
C VAL A 51 1.76 -4.04 -3.90
N LEU A 52 0.57 -3.76 -4.42
CA LEU A 52 0.20 -4.16 -5.77
C LEU A 52 1.06 -3.45 -6.82
N HIS A 53 1.40 -2.19 -6.59
CA HIS A 53 2.35 -1.48 -7.43
C HIS A 53 3.72 -2.18 -7.41
N ALA A 54 4.18 -2.58 -6.23
CA ALA A 54 5.45 -3.30 -6.09
C ALA A 54 5.42 -4.65 -6.84
N VAL A 55 4.28 -5.34 -6.84
CA VAL A 55 4.11 -6.58 -7.61
C VAL A 55 4.38 -6.33 -9.09
N LYS A 56 3.83 -5.25 -9.64
CA LYS A 56 4.05 -4.92 -11.05
C LYS A 56 5.49 -4.53 -11.33
N LEU A 57 6.12 -3.79 -10.43
CA LEU A 57 7.55 -3.48 -10.56
C LEU A 57 8.41 -4.75 -10.54
N SER A 58 8.08 -5.71 -9.69
CA SER A 58 8.86 -6.94 -9.60
C SER A 58 8.81 -7.76 -10.90
N ARG A 59 7.69 -7.69 -11.61
CA ARG A 59 7.54 -8.41 -12.89
C ARG A 59 8.44 -7.86 -13.99
N LEU A 60 8.88 -6.61 -13.87
CA LEU A 60 9.81 -6.03 -14.83
C LEU A 60 11.17 -6.72 -14.82
N GLY A 61 11.51 -7.43 -13.76
CA GLY A 61 12.73 -8.22 -13.70
C GLY A 61 12.80 -9.30 -14.77
N ASN A 62 11.65 -9.87 -15.12
CA ASN A 62 11.56 -10.94 -16.12
C ASN A 62 10.96 -10.50 -17.44
N ASP A 63 10.21 -9.40 -17.46
CA ASP A 63 9.42 -9.03 -18.62
C ASP A 63 9.32 -7.49 -18.73
N ARG A 64 10.50 -6.86 -18.83
CA ARG A 64 10.59 -5.39 -18.78
C ARG A 64 9.98 -4.67 -19.96
N ALA A 65 9.75 -5.33 -21.07
CA ALA A 65 9.20 -4.72 -22.27
C ALA A 65 7.67 -4.85 -22.37
N ASN A 66 7.03 -5.54 -21.44
CA ASN A 66 5.59 -5.72 -21.46
C ASN A 66 4.87 -4.46 -20.97
N PRO A 67 4.11 -3.78 -21.86
CA PRO A 67 3.43 -2.54 -21.48
C PRO A 67 2.44 -2.69 -20.33
N ASP A 68 1.84 -3.87 -20.17
CA ASP A 68 0.80 -4.10 -19.15
C ASP A 68 1.33 -3.89 -17.73
N HIS A 69 2.59 -4.22 -17.49
CA HIS A 69 3.19 -4.02 -16.16
C HIS A 69 3.29 -2.54 -15.80
N TYR A 70 3.62 -1.70 -16.80
CA TYR A 70 3.69 -0.26 -16.59
C TYR A 70 2.30 0.34 -16.44
N VAL A 71 1.36 -0.05 -17.29
CA VAL A 71 -0.03 0.43 -17.26
C VAL A 71 -0.66 0.11 -15.89
N ASP A 72 -0.57 -1.14 -15.46
CA ASP A 72 -1.12 -1.55 -14.17
C ASP A 72 -0.39 -0.87 -13.01
N GLY A 73 0.93 -0.74 -13.11
CA GLY A 73 1.73 -0.05 -12.10
C GLY A 73 1.33 1.41 -11.91
N ILE A 74 1.07 2.11 -13.00
CA ILE A 74 0.60 3.50 -12.96
C ILE A 74 -0.73 3.58 -12.21
N ASN A 75 -1.66 2.68 -12.51
CA ASN A 75 -2.97 2.67 -11.86
C ASN A 75 -2.86 2.42 -10.36
N TYR A 76 -2.08 1.45 -9.93
CA TYR A 76 -1.92 1.17 -8.50
C TYR A 76 -1.28 2.33 -7.76
N LEU A 77 -0.29 2.98 -8.36
CA LEU A 77 0.34 4.15 -7.73
C LEU A 77 -0.65 5.32 -7.66
N ALA A 78 -1.44 5.53 -8.70
CA ALA A 78 -2.48 6.56 -8.71
C ALA A 78 -3.55 6.29 -7.64
N PHE A 79 -3.97 5.03 -7.48
CA PHE A 79 -4.92 4.64 -6.44
C PHE A 79 -4.34 4.91 -5.05
N ALA A 80 -3.08 4.60 -4.83
CA ALA A 80 -2.43 4.89 -3.56
C ALA A 80 -2.46 6.39 -3.25
N GLY A 81 -2.19 7.22 -4.25
CA GLY A 81 -2.27 8.67 -4.11
C GLY A 81 -3.66 9.14 -3.74
N GLU A 82 -4.68 8.64 -4.44
CA GLU A 82 -6.07 9.01 -4.15
C GLU A 82 -6.48 8.56 -2.74
N LEU A 83 -6.16 7.33 -2.38
CA LEU A 83 -6.56 6.76 -1.10
C LEU A 83 -5.97 7.53 0.09
N ILE A 84 -4.76 8.03 -0.02
CA ILE A 84 -4.13 8.76 1.07
C ILE A 84 -4.53 10.24 1.10
N THR A 85 -4.70 10.87 -0.06
CA THR A 85 -4.99 12.30 -0.13
C THR A 85 -6.45 12.64 0.12
N GLU A 86 -7.36 11.71 -0.14
CA GLU A 86 -8.79 11.93 0.02
C GLU A 86 -9.35 11.36 1.32
N GLN A 87 -8.50 10.89 2.23
CA GLN A 87 -8.97 10.48 3.55
C GLN A 87 -9.45 11.71 4.33
N PRO A 88 -10.61 11.63 4.99
CA PRO A 88 -11.11 12.77 5.76
C PRO A 88 -10.16 13.25 6.86
N SER A 89 -9.33 12.36 7.38
CA SER A 89 -8.35 12.67 8.41
C SER A 89 -7.01 13.12 7.85
N TYR A 90 -6.82 13.06 6.53
CA TYR A 90 -5.55 13.44 5.93
C TYR A 90 -5.40 14.95 5.91
N ASP A 91 -4.31 15.43 6.47
CA ASP A 91 -3.93 16.84 6.45
C ASP A 91 -2.46 16.92 6.05
N PRO A 92 -2.15 17.48 4.87
CA PRO A 92 -0.77 17.58 4.42
C PRO A 92 0.10 18.45 5.32
N GLN A 93 -0.53 19.29 6.17
CA GLN A 93 0.16 20.16 7.12
C GLN A 93 0.51 19.45 8.41
N MET A 94 -0.18 18.36 8.72
CA MET A 94 0.13 17.61 9.92
C MET A 94 1.40 16.80 9.70
N PRO A 95 2.24 16.67 10.75
CA PRO A 95 3.33 15.71 10.65
C PRO A 95 2.70 14.39 10.27
N THR A 96 3.07 13.90 9.10
CA THR A 96 2.69 12.57 8.73
C THR A 96 3.11 11.64 9.83
N ALA A 97 2.41 10.54 9.86
CA ALA A 97 2.68 9.41 10.68
C ALA A 97 4.01 9.52 11.42
N LYS A 98 4.01 9.18 12.66
CA LYS A 98 5.19 9.13 13.52
C LYS A 98 6.42 8.83 12.72
N SER A 99 7.47 9.57 12.96
CA SER A 99 8.73 9.29 12.33
C SER A 99 9.09 7.82 12.55
N LEU A 100 9.88 7.26 11.67
CA LEU A 100 10.34 5.88 11.83
C LEU A 100 10.97 5.68 13.21
N GLU A 101 11.70 6.68 13.71
CA GLU A 101 12.32 6.62 15.04
C GLU A 101 11.27 6.49 16.14
N GLU A 102 10.19 7.25 16.05
CA GLU A 102 9.10 7.18 17.03
C GLU A 102 8.41 5.81 16.99
N GLU A 103 8.18 5.28 15.82
CA GLU A 103 7.59 3.95 15.66
C GLU A 103 8.50 2.88 16.23
N MET A 104 9.79 2.97 15.96
CA MET A 104 10.76 2.03 16.49
C MET A 104 10.85 2.11 18.01
N ALA A 105 10.79 3.32 18.57
CA ALA A 105 10.78 3.51 20.00
C ALA A 105 9.54 2.88 20.66
N GLU A 106 8.37 3.05 20.03
CA GLU A 106 7.14 2.43 20.51
C GLU A 106 7.21 0.92 20.46
N ILE A 107 7.74 0.37 19.39
CA ILE A 107 7.92 -1.08 19.25
C ILE A 107 8.87 -1.60 20.33
N ALA A 108 9.97 -0.90 20.56
CA ALA A 108 10.94 -1.28 21.58
C ALA A 108 10.30 -1.25 22.99
N GLU A 109 9.49 -0.23 23.26
CA GLU A 109 8.78 -0.14 24.53
C GLU A 109 7.79 -1.28 24.69
N MET A 110 7.04 -1.60 23.65
CA MET A 110 6.11 -2.72 23.69
C MET A 110 6.83 -4.04 23.89
N ALA A 111 7.95 -4.24 23.24
CA ALA A 111 8.75 -5.45 23.40
C ALA A 111 9.28 -5.58 24.84
N ALA A 112 9.70 -4.48 25.44
CA ALA A 112 10.15 -4.49 26.83
C ALA A 112 9.02 -4.88 27.79
N LYS A 113 7.80 -4.40 27.51
CA LYS A 113 6.64 -4.76 28.34
C LYS A 113 6.24 -6.21 28.18
N LEU A 114 6.44 -6.77 27.00
CA LEU A 114 6.04 -8.14 26.70
C LEU A 114 7.04 -9.16 27.21
N SER A 115 8.30 -8.79 27.40
CA SER A 115 9.35 -9.73 27.76
C SER A 115 10.18 -9.33 28.97
N PRO A 116 9.66 -8.58 29.94
CA PRO A 116 10.46 -8.23 31.12
C PRO A 116 10.84 -9.45 31.97
N HIS A 117 10.01 -10.46 31.97
CA HIS A 117 10.24 -11.70 32.70
C HIS A 117 11.43 -12.50 32.16
N LYS A 118 11.76 -12.34 30.91
CA LYS A 118 12.91 -13.02 30.31
C LYS A 118 14.19 -12.56 30.94
N THR A 119 14.31 -11.28 31.21
CA THR A 119 15.44 -10.71 31.86
C THR A 119 15.55 -11.25 33.28
N GLN A 120 14.45 -11.42 33.95
CA GLN A 120 14.41 -11.95 35.32
C GLN A 120 14.82 -13.41 35.35
N ASN A 121 14.42 -14.18 34.35
CA ASN A 121 14.75 -15.58 34.30
C ASN A 121 16.23 -15.83 34.01
N ASP A 122 16.84 -14.91 33.32
CA ASP A 122 18.26 -14.98 33.00
C ASP A 122 19.15 -14.62 34.18
N GLY A 123 18.55 -14.03 35.18
CA GLY A 123 19.26 -13.62 36.38
C GLY A 123 19.48 -14.76 37.39
#